data_6d00c526036989d198270ae04ae6a35b
#
_entry.id   6d00c526036989d198270ae04ae6a35b
#
_cell.length_a   1.000
_cell.length_b   1.000
_cell.length_c   1.000
_cell.angle_alpha   90.00
_cell.angle_beta   90.00
_cell.angle_gamma   90.00
#
_symmetry.space_group_name_H-M   'P 1'
#
loop_
_entity.id
_entity.type
_entity.pdbx_description
1 polymer ?
#
loop_
_entity_poly.entity_id
_entity_poly.type
_entity_poly.pdbx_seq_one_letter_code
_entity_poly.pdbx_strand_id
1 'polypeptide(L)'
;KIYLFLFSLFICNILAAQDQDYKIVRDISYTQSKNPYAVERCKLDLYYPENAKDFPTVVWFHGGGLSGGSKFIPKELKNCGLAVIAVNYRLLPKATLSDCIDDAAAAVAWTFSEIEKYGGDRRKIFVSGHSAGGYLTNMVGLDKKWLTKYRIDADSIAALIPFSGHAISHFAYRQAKGIK
;
A
#
# COMPACT_ATOMS: atom_id res chain seq x y z
N LYS A 1 29.97 51.57 17.35
CA LYS A 1 29.80 50.09 17.24
C LYS A 1 28.59 49.83 16.39
N ILE A 2 28.79 49.46 15.16
CA ILE A 2 27.76 49.13 14.19
C ILE A 2 27.54 47.64 14.29
N TYR A 3 26.33 47.20 14.74
CA TYR A 3 25.90 45.81 14.71
C TYR A 3 25.34 45.54 13.31
N LEU A 4 26.11 44.81 12.53
CA LEU A 4 25.66 44.26 11.24
C LEU A 4 24.74 43.06 11.54
N PHE A 5 23.41 43.25 11.41
CA PHE A 5 22.45 42.18 11.46
C PHE A 5 22.55 41.40 10.15
N LEU A 6 23.26 40.28 10.20
CA LEU A 6 23.18 39.28 9.15
C LEU A 6 21.77 38.62 9.18
N PHE A 7 20.87 39.18 8.37
CA PHE A 7 19.61 38.55 8.05
C PHE A 7 19.93 37.35 7.16
N SER A 8 20.09 36.18 7.79
CA SER A 8 20.17 34.90 7.10
C SER A 8 18.83 34.70 6.39
N LEU A 9 18.82 34.97 5.09
CA LEU A 9 17.74 34.53 4.21
C LEU A 9 17.68 33.00 4.28
N PHE A 10 16.76 32.48 5.09
CA PHE A 10 16.24 31.15 4.92
C PHE A 10 15.51 31.15 3.57
N ILE A 11 16.26 30.86 2.51
CA ILE A 11 15.66 30.48 1.23
C ILE A 11 14.99 29.14 1.50
N CYS A 12 13.73 29.22 1.89
CA CYS A 12 12.82 28.09 1.78
C CYS A 12 12.81 27.73 0.29
N ASN A 13 13.60 26.74 -0.10
CA ASN A 13 13.43 26.09 -1.37
C ASN A 13 12.01 25.51 -1.35
N ILE A 14 11.04 26.32 -1.72
CA ILE A 14 9.81 25.83 -2.29
C ILE A 14 10.32 25.13 -3.56
N LEU A 15 10.60 23.83 -3.44
CA LEU A 15 10.65 22.96 -4.60
C LEU A 15 9.32 23.22 -5.28
N ALA A 16 9.35 24.03 -6.34
CA ALA A 16 8.28 24.14 -7.28
C ALA A 16 7.87 22.69 -7.54
N ALA A 17 6.62 22.35 -7.24
CA ALA A 17 6.04 21.10 -7.68
C ALA A 17 6.24 21.16 -9.22
N GLN A 18 7.33 20.57 -9.70
CA GLN A 18 7.51 20.34 -11.11
C GLN A 18 6.24 19.61 -11.51
N ASP A 19 5.66 20.05 -12.59
CA ASP A 19 4.52 19.37 -13.24
C ASP A 19 5.03 17.96 -13.57
N GLN A 20 4.95 17.08 -12.57
CA GLN A 20 5.43 15.71 -12.69
C GLN A 20 4.39 14.95 -13.46
N ASP A 21 4.78 14.51 -14.65
CA ASP A 21 3.96 13.58 -15.42
C ASP A 21 3.79 12.28 -14.61
N TYR A 22 2.54 11.91 -14.38
CA TYR A 22 2.20 10.67 -13.70
C TYR A 22 1.70 9.63 -14.70
N LYS A 23 2.16 8.43 -14.52
CA LYS A 23 1.74 7.27 -15.31
C LYS A 23 0.93 6.30 -14.46
N ILE A 24 0.01 5.63 -15.12
CA ILE A 24 -0.75 4.55 -14.49
C ILE A 24 -0.57 3.26 -15.30
N VAL A 25 -0.12 2.20 -14.63
CA VAL A 25 -0.09 0.84 -15.17
C VAL A 25 -1.18 0.05 -14.47
N ARG A 26 -2.11 -0.50 -15.24
CA ARG A 26 -3.31 -1.16 -14.69
C ARG A 26 -3.21 -2.67 -14.73
N ASP A 27 -3.94 -3.30 -13.81
CA ASP A 27 -4.20 -4.73 -13.80
C ASP A 27 -2.94 -5.61 -13.79
N ILE A 28 -1.88 -5.13 -13.13
CA ILE A 28 -0.66 -5.90 -12.91
C ILE A 28 -0.99 -7.09 -11.99
N SER A 29 -0.69 -8.30 -12.43
CA SER A 29 -0.84 -9.50 -11.59
C SER A 29 0.30 -9.56 -10.57
N TYR A 30 -0.03 -9.70 -9.31
CA TYR A 30 0.95 -9.86 -8.24
C TYR A 30 0.94 -11.27 -7.62
N THR A 31 0.05 -12.15 -8.11
CA THR A 31 -0.06 -13.52 -7.62
C THR A 31 0.54 -14.52 -8.59
N GLN A 32 1.13 -15.58 -8.06
CA GLN A 32 1.54 -16.78 -8.81
C GLN A 32 0.56 -17.93 -8.60
N SER A 33 -0.55 -17.70 -7.90
CA SER A 33 -1.57 -18.72 -7.64
C SER A 33 -2.24 -19.17 -8.95
N LYS A 34 -2.52 -20.48 -9.03
CA LYS A 34 -3.33 -21.08 -10.10
C LYS A 34 -4.83 -21.09 -9.79
N ASN A 35 -5.24 -20.64 -8.60
CA ASN A 35 -6.64 -20.52 -8.24
C ASN A 35 -7.32 -19.51 -9.16
N PRO A 36 -8.39 -19.89 -9.91
CA PRO A 36 -9.03 -18.99 -10.89
C PRO A 36 -9.47 -17.66 -10.28
N TYR A 37 -10.02 -17.65 -9.06
CA TYR A 37 -10.45 -16.42 -8.40
C TYR A 37 -9.26 -15.53 -8.01
N ALA A 38 -8.14 -16.11 -7.59
CA ALA A 38 -6.92 -15.34 -7.35
C ALA A 38 -6.37 -14.74 -8.65
N VAL A 39 -6.33 -15.50 -9.75
CA VAL A 39 -5.89 -15.02 -11.06
C VAL A 39 -6.75 -13.87 -11.55
N GLU A 40 -8.06 -13.96 -11.36
CA GLU A 40 -9.01 -12.90 -11.70
C GLU A 40 -8.80 -11.66 -10.83
N ARG A 41 -8.76 -11.87 -9.50
CA ARG A 41 -8.93 -10.78 -8.53
C ARG A 41 -7.61 -10.14 -8.09
N CYS A 42 -6.51 -10.91 -7.95
CA CYS A 42 -5.24 -10.40 -7.41
C CYS A 42 -4.49 -9.55 -8.44
N LYS A 43 -5.03 -8.37 -8.71
CA LYS A 43 -4.52 -7.34 -9.61
C LYS A 43 -4.29 -6.05 -8.84
N LEU A 44 -3.26 -5.33 -9.23
CA LEU A 44 -2.99 -4.00 -8.70
C LEU A 44 -2.87 -2.97 -9.83
N ASP A 45 -3.11 -1.71 -9.50
CA ASP A 45 -2.78 -0.56 -10.35
C ASP A 45 -1.62 0.20 -9.72
N LEU A 46 -0.61 0.51 -10.50
CA LEU A 46 0.52 1.33 -10.11
C LEU A 46 0.39 2.72 -10.73
N TYR A 47 0.26 3.73 -9.88
CA TYR A 47 0.28 5.14 -10.24
C TYR A 47 1.58 5.75 -9.71
N TYR A 48 2.42 6.33 -10.56
CA TYR A 48 3.76 6.79 -10.17
C TYR A 48 4.24 7.97 -11.00
N PRO A 49 5.16 8.83 -10.47
CA PRO A 49 5.77 9.92 -11.21
C PRO A 49 6.81 9.36 -12.22
N GLU A 50 6.54 9.51 -13.52
CA GLU A 50 7.31 8.82 -14.59
C GLU A 50 8.80 9.21 -14.63
N ASN A 51 9.10 10.47 -14.39
CA ASN A 51 10.45 11.02 -14.52
C ASN A 51 11.18 11.24 -13.19
N ALA A 52 10.58 10.78 -12.06
CA ALA A 52 11.19 10.89 -10.74
C ALA A 52 11.99 9.63 -10.37
N LYS A 53 12.87 9.80 -9.38
CA LYS A 53 13.65 8.71 -8.78
C LYS A 53 13.52 8.78 -7.25
N ASP A 54 13.78 7.66 -6.62
CA ASP A 54 13.83 7.52 -5.16
C ASP A 54 12.54 7.97 -4.44
N PHE A 55 11.41 7.95 -5.15
CA PHE A 55 10.12 8.36 -4.59
C PHE A 55 9.58 7.34 -3.59
N PRO A 56 8.83 7.79 -2.56
CA PRO A 56 8.11 6.92 -1.65
C PRO A 56 6.94 6.24 -2.34
N THR A 57 6.53 5.08 -1.82
CA THR A 57 5.44 4.29 -2.38
C THR A 57 4.43 3.91 -1.30
N VAL A 58 3.15 4.14 -1.56
CA VAL A 58 2.05 3.73 -0.69
C VAL A 58 1.34 2.53 -1.30
N VAL A 59 1.35 1.40 -0.61
CA VAL A 59 0.48 0.26 -0.92
C VAL A 59 -0.86 0.51 -0.26
N TRP A 60 -1.92 0.65 -1.07
CA TRP A 60 -3.25 1.03 -0.63
C TRP A 60 -4.26 -0.12 -0.76
N PHE A 61 -4.85 -0.51 0.36
CA PHE A 61 -5.92 -1.50 0.42
C PHE A 61 -7.28 -0.82 0.59
N HIS A 62 -8.24 -1.13 -0.29
CA HIS A 62 -9.60 -0.61 -0.22
C HIS A 62 -10.39 -1.20 0.96
N GLY A 63 -11.44 -0.51 1.39
CA GLY A 63 -12.42 -1.01 2.36
C GLY A 63 -13.47 -1.92 1.72
N GLY A 64 -14.54 -2.19 2.46
CA GLY A 64 -15.67 -2.98 2.00
C GLY A 64 -15.89 -4.28 2.78
N GLY A 65 -15.48 -4.32 4.07
CA GLY A 65 -15.76 -5.42 5.00
C GLY A 65 -15.16 -6.76 4.58
N LEU A 66 -14.12 -6.78 3.74
CA LEU A 66 -13.53 -7.97 3.09
C LEU A 66 -14.51 -8.73 2.19
N SER A 67 -15.72 -8.22 1.95
CA SER A 67 -16.77 -8.86 1.14
C SER A 67 -17.16 -8.05 -0.09
N GLY A 68 -16.62 -6.83 -0.24
CA GLY A 68 -16.88 -5.95 -1.36
C GLY A 68 -15.75 -4.95 -1.58
N GLY A 69 -15.93 -4.07 -2.57
CA GLY A 69 -14.95 -3.04 -2.91
C GLY A 69 -14.04 -3.43 -4.06
N SER A 70 -13.27 -2.46 -4.54
CA SER A 70 -12.30 -2.61 -5.62
C SER A 70 -11.17 -1.60 -5.47
N LYS A 71 -10.03 -1.90 -6.09
CA LYS A 71 -8.86 -1.02 -6.13
C LYS A 71 -9.19 0.34 -6.73
N PHE A 72 -8.66 1.38 -6.13
CA PHE A 72 -8.73 2.75 -6.63
C PHE A 72 -7.53 3.55 -6.11
N ILE A 73 -7.13 4.57 -6.85
CA ILE A 73 -6.12 5.51 -6.40
C ILE A 73 -6.84 6.62 -5.61
N PRO A 74 -6.57 6.77 -4.29
CA PRO A 74 -7.13 7.87 -3.51
C PRO A 74 -6.76 9.21 -4.14
N LYS A 75 -7.74 10.10 -4.29
CA LYS A 75 -7.52 11.41 -4.93
C LYS A 75 -6.53 12.27 -4.14
N GLU A 76 -6.50 12.10 -2.83
CA GLU A 76 -5.63 12.81 -1.90
C GLU A 76 -4.16 12.42 -2.03
N LEU A 77 -3.86 11.26 -2.64
CA LEU A 77 -2.50 10.76 -2.87
C LEU A 77 -2.02 11.04 -4.31
N LYS A 78 -2.86 11.63 -5.16
CA LYS A 78 -2.44 11.95 -6.52
C LYS A 78 -1.55 13.19 -6.56
N ASN A 79 -0.56 13.16 -7.43
CA ASN A 79 0.36 14.27 -7.71
C ASN A 79 1.12 14.77 -6.45
N CYS A 80 1.41 13.87 -5.51
CA CYS A 80 2.07 14.19 -4.23
C CYS A 80 3.55 13.76 -4.20
N GLY A 81 4.20 13.54 -5.34
CA GLY A 81 5.61 13.12 -5.40
C GLY A 81 5.84 11.66 -4.96
N LEU A 82 4.81 10.84 -4.89
CA LEU A 82 4.87 9.45 -4.45
C LEU A 82 4.15 8.52 -5.44
N ALA A 83 4.47 7.22 -5.38
CA ALA A 83 3.69 6.21 -6.05
C ALA A 83 2.57 5.66 -5.17
N VAL A 84 1.47 5.25 -5.81
CA VAL A 84 0.37 4.54 -5.15
C VAL A 84 0.16 3.20 -5.85
N ILE A 85 0.18 2.14 -5.08
CA ILE A 85 -0.17 0.79 -5.52
C ILE A 85 -1.56 0.47 -4.96
N ALA A 86 -2.57 0.58 -5.79
CA ALA A 86 -3.95 0.27 -5.42
C ALA A 86 -4.23 -1.22 -5.65
N VAL A 87 -4.61 -1.94 -4.62
CA VAL A 87 -4.65 -3.40 -4.60
C VAL A 87 -6.08 -3.93 -4.56
N ASN A 88 -6.40 -4.85 -5.47
CA ASN A 88 -7.51 -5.78 -5.33
C ASN A 88 -7.00 -7.05 -4.64
N TYR A 89 -7.72 -7.54 -3.68
CA TYR A 89 -7.49 -8.80 -2.98
C TYR A 89 -8.77 -9.66 -3.05
N ARG A 90 -8.67 -10.97 -2.90
CA ARG A 90 -9.85 -11.86 -2.88
C ARG A 90 -10.80 -11.48 -1.76
N LEU A 91 -12.08 -11.75 -1.93
CA LEU A 91 -13.17 -11.33 -1.04
C LEU A 91 -13.95 -12.53 -0.51
N LEU A 92 -14.47 -12.38 0.70
CA LEU A 92 -15.46 -13.28 1.29
C LEU A 92 -16.78 -13.23 0.50
N PRO A 93 -17.58 -14.28 0.47
CA PRO A 93 -17.30 -15.63 1.01
C PRO A 93 -16.54 -16.54 0.02
N LYS A 94 -16.16 -16.04 -1.19
CA LYS A 94 -15.44 -16.83 -2.22
C LYS A 94 -14.00 -17.17 -1.80
N ALA A 95 -13.45 -16.47 -0.83
CA ALA A 95 -12.15 -16.72 -0.24
C ALA A 95 -12.27 -16.78 1.28
N THR A 96 -11.23 -17.25 1.96
CA THR A 96 -11.13 -17.22 3.43
C THR A 96 -10.51 -15.89 3.89
N LEU A 97 -10.62 -15.57 5.18
CA LEU A 97 -9.91 -14.44 5.77
C LEU A 97 -8.39 -14.56 5.59
N SER A 98 -7.86 -15.77 5.73
CA SER A 98 -6.44 -16.06 5.52
C SER A 98 -6.01 -15.76 4.08
N ASP A 99 -6.85 -16.08 3.10
CA ASP A 99 -6.60 -15.76 1.70
C ASP A 99 -6.54 -14.25 1.45
N CYS A 100 -7.44 -13.47 2.08
CA CYS A 100 -7.43 -12.02 1.94
C CYS A 100 -6.12 -11.39 2.48
N ILE A 101 -5.65 -11.90 3.64
CA ILE A 101 -4.41 -11.40 4.25
C ILE A 101 -3.18 -11.86 3.44
N ASP A 102 -3.18 -13.09 2.94
CA ASP A 102 -2.10 -13.59 2.09
C ASP A 102 -1.99 -12.81 0.78
N ASP A 103 -3.11 -12.47 0.15
CA ASP A 103 -3.13 -11.61 -1.03
C ASP A 103 -2.57 -10.21 -0.73
N ALA A 104 -2.92 -9.64 0.42
CA ALA A 104 -2.37 -8.36 0.85
C ALA A 104 -0.85 -8.44 1.06
N ALA A 105 -0.36 -9.51 1.71
CA ALA A 105 1.07 -9.75 1.88
C ALA A 105 1.79 -9.97 0.54
N ALA A 106 1.17 -10.69 -0.40
CA ALA A 106 1.71 -10.89 -1.74
C ALA A 106 1.85 -9.56 -2.51
N ALA A 107 0.88 -8.66 -2.39
CA ALA A 107 0.95 -7.34 -3.03
C ALA A 107 2.06 -6.46 -2.43
N VAL A 108 2.24 -6.49 -1.10
CA VAL A 108 3.39 -5.83 -0.44
C VAL A 108 4.70 -6.44 -0.91
N ALA A 109 4.79 -7.77 -0.99
CA ALA A 109 5.99 -8.47 -1.48
C ALA A 109 6.30 -8.09 -2.93
N TRP A 110 5.30 -8.03 -3.80
CA TRP A 110 5.45 -7.54 -5.17
C TRP A 110 6.05 -6.13 -5.17
N THR A 111 5.57 -5.25 -4.30
CA THR A 111 6.09 -3.88 -4.20
C THR A 111 7.58 -3.87 -3.86
N PHE A 112 8.01 -4.65 -2.88
CA PHE A 112 9.42 -4.75 -2.52
C PHE A 112 10.31 -5.29 -3.64
N SER A 113 9.79 -6.15 -4.52
CA SER A 113 10.56 -6.73 -5.61
C SER A 113 10.59 -5.86 -6.87
N GLU A 114 9.56 -5.05 -7.11
CA GLU A 114 9.35 -4.45 -8.42
C GLU A 114 9.50 -2.93 -8.45
N ILE A 115 9.27 -2.24 -7.31
CA ILE A 115 9.11 -0.78 -7.32
C ILE A 115 10.35 -0.01 -7.81
N GLU A 116 11.54 -0.56 -7.59
CA GLU A 116 12.79 0.06 -8.06
C GLU A 116 12.88 0.11 -9.59
N LYS A 117 12.24 -0.81 -10.31
CA LYS A 117 12.16 -0.80 -11.79
C LYS A 117 11.39 0.41 -12.32
N TYR A 118 10.51 0.98 -11.48
CA TYR A 118 9.72 2.16 -11.78
C TYR A 118 10.33 3.45 -11.22
N GLY A 119 11.46 3.34 -10.49
CA GLY A 119 12.17 4.47 -9.90
C GLY A 119 11.85 4.75 -8.43
N GLY A 120 11.05 3.93 -7.76
CA GLY A 120 10.76 4.08 -6.32
C GLY A 120 11.90 3.58 -5.44
N ASP A 121 11.93 4.02 -4.20
CA ASP A 121 12.88 3.56 -3.19
C ASP A 121 12.22 2.46 -2.32
N ARG A 122 12.74 1.24 -2.39
CA ARG A 122 12.23 0.11 -1.59
C ARG A 122 12.34 0.32 -0.06
N ARG A 123 13.16 1.27 0.39
CA ARG A 123 13.25 1.65 1.81
C ARG A 123 12.14 2.61 2.24
N LYS A 124 11.36 3.12 1.30
CA LYS A 124 10.29 4.10 1.51
C LYS A 124 8.94 3.51 1.10
N ILE A 125 8.67 2.27 1.48
CA ILE A 125 7.40 1.60 1.25
C ILE A 125 6.52 1.77 2.50
N PHE A 126 5.37 2.38 2.31
CA PHE A 126 4.33 2.56 3.31
C PHE A 126 3.16 1.65 2.99
N VAL A 127 2.54 1.07 4.00
CA VAL A 127 1.34 0.26 3.83
C VAL A 127 0.17 0.95 4.48
N SER A 128 -0.92 1.09 3.76
CA SER A 128 -2.09 1.87 4.18
C SER A 128 -3.39 1.26 3.65
N GLY A 129 -4.50 1.69 4.20
CA GLY A 129 -5.83 1.29 3.75
C GLY A 129 -6.92 1.78 4.69
N HIS A 130 -8.16 1.72 4.22
CA HIS A 130 -9.31 2.19 4.96
C HIS A 130 -10.20 1.02 5.41
N SER A 131 -10.72 1.04 6.64
CA SER A 131 -11.65 0.04 7.19
C SER A 131 -11.07 -1.39 7.09
N ALA A 132 -11.65 -2.27 6.29
CA ALA A 132 -11.09 -3.60 6.02
C ALA A 132 -9.66 -3.53 5.46
N GLY A 133 -9.34 -2.53 4.63
CA GLY A 133 -7.97 -2.29 4.17
C GLY A 133 -7.02 -1.87 5.29
N GLY A 134 -7.50 -1.08 6.27
CA GLY A 134 -6.74 -0.77 7.48
C GLY A 134 -6.48 -2.00 8.35
N TYR A 135 -7.46 -2.93 8.43
CA TYR A 135 -7.25 -4.22 9.05
C TYR A 135 -6.15 -5.03 8.34
N LEU A 136 -6.18 -5.12 7.00
CA LEU A 136 -5.13 -5.80 6.23
C LEU A 136 -3.76 -5.16 6.43
N THR A 137 -3.69 -3.83 6.50
CA THR A 137 -2.47 -3.08 6.83
C THR A 137 -1.87 -3.56 8.15
N ASN A 138 -2.68 -3.64 9.20
CA ASN A 138 -2.25 -4.12 10.51
C ASN A 138 -1.81 -5.59 10.49
N MET A 139 -2.58 -6.46 9.82
CA MET A 139 -2.25 -7.89 9.76
C MET A 139 -0.94 -8.15 9.05
N VAL A 140 -0.69 -7.47 7.93
CA VAL A 140 0.55 -7.65 7.15
C VAL A 140 1.77 -7.11 7.89
N GLY A 141 1.62 -5.96 8.57
CA GLY A 141 2.76 -5.31 9.21
C GLY A 141 3.06 -5.82 10.63
N LEU A 142 2.06 -6.25 11.40
CA LEU A 142 2.24 -6.62 12.80
C LEU A 142 2.40 -8.14 13.02
N ASP A 143 1.83 -8.97 12.16
CA ASP A 143 2.00 -10.42 12.21
C ASP A 143 3.03 -10.86 11.15
N LYS A 144 4.29 -10.89 11.57
CA LYS A 144 5.46 -11.11 10.68
C LYS A 144 5.38 -12.38 9.83
N LYS A 145 4.58 -13.39 10.23
CA LYS A 145 4.46 -14.65 9.48
C LYS A 145 4.00 -14.44 8.03
N TRP A 146 3.18 -13.41 7.78
CA TRP A 146 2.60 -13.15 6.47
C TRP A 146 3.66 -12.73 5.44
N LEU A 147 4.57 -11.83 5.82
CA LEU A 147 5.65 -11.38 4.94
C LEU A 147 6.86 -12.33 4.94
N THR A 148 7.10 -13.04 6.04
CA THR A 148 8.15 -14.07 6.12
C THR A 148 7.97 -15.14 5.04
N LYS A 149 6.75 -15.51 4.70
CA LYS A 149 6.42 -16.40 3.57
C LYS A 149 7.05 -15.94 2.24
N TYR A 150 7.17 -14.64 2.07
CA TYR A 150 7.76 -13.99 0.89
C TYR A 150 9.22 -13.58 1.11
N ARG A 151 9.86 -14.00 2.21
CA ARG A 151 11.24 -13.69 2.60
C ARG A 151 11.46 -12.17 2.82
N ILE A 152 10.43 -11.49 3.31
CA ILE A 152 10.48 -10.08 3.67
C ILE A 152 10.31 -9.94 5.17
N ASP A 153 11.19 -9.17 5.81
CA ASP A 153 11.00 -8.73 7.18
C ASP A 153 9.98 -7.59 7.21
N ALA A 154 8.91 -7.73 7.97
CA ALA A 154 7.89 -6.70 8.12
C ALA A 154 8.45 -5.38 8.67
N ASP A 155 9.54 -5.42 9.44
CA ASP A 155 10.23 -4.24 9.94
C ASP A 155 10.91 -3.42 8.82
N SER A 156 10.99 -3.95 7.59
CA SER A 156 11.44 -3.21 6.41
C SER A 156 10.36 -2.26 5.85
N ILE A 157 9.11 -2.36 6.30
CA ILE A 157 8.06 -1.40 5.97
C ILE A 157 8.35 -0.09 6.67
N ALA A 158 8.43 1.02 5.92
CA ALA A 158 8.78 2.33 6.47
C ALA A 158 7.74 2.83 7.50
N ALA A 159 6.45 2.61 7.26
CA ALA A 159 5.40 2.81 8.25
C ALA A 159 4.08 2.12 7.85
N LEU A 160 3.25 1.84 8.86
CA LEU A 160 1.87 1.39 8.70
C LEU A 160 0.93 2.57 8.99
N ILE A 161 -0.01 2.85 8.08
CA ILE A 161 -0.94 3.98 8.18
C ILE A 161 -2.38 3.45 8.00
N PRO A 162 -2.93 2.73 8.98
CA PRO A 162 -4.29 2.19 8.90
C PRO A 162 -5.33 3.27 9.21
N PHE A 163 -6.25 3.54 8.27
CA PHE A 163 -7.39 4.42 8.51
C PHE A 163 -8.61 3.61 8.95
N SER A 164 -9.14 3.89 10.14
CA SER A 164 -10.33 3.23 10.68
C SER A 164 -10.25 1.69 10.64
N GLY A 165 -9.06 1.14 10.69
CA GLY A 165 -8.80 -0.30 10.73
C GLY A 165 -8.86 -0.82 12.16
N HIS A 166 -9.47 -2.00 12.34
CA HIS A 166 -9.42 -2.69 13.64
C HIS A 166 -8.07 -3.39 13.80
N ALA A 167 -7.41 -3.17 14.94
CA ALA A 167 -6.14 -3.85 15.28
C ALA A 167 -6.36 -5.30 15.74
N ILE A 168 -7.59 -5.65 16.15
CA ILE A 168 -7.96 -6.98 16.63
C ILE A 168 -8.85 -7.65 15.59
N SER A 169 -8.72 -8.96 15.45
CA SER A 169 -9.41 -9.76 14.45
C SER A 169 -10.93 -9.84 14.67
N HIS A 170 -11.61 -8.68 14.65
CA HIS A 170 -13.06 -8.62 14.74
C HIS A 170 -13.72 -9.51 13.67
N PHE A 171 -13.15 -9.53 12.47
CA PHE A 171 -13.59 -10.41 11.39
C PHE A 171 -13.40 -11.89 11.73
N ALA A 172 -12.24 -12.28 12.27
CA ALA A 172 -11.99 -13.67 12.68
C ALA A 172 -12.91 -14.09 13.82
N TYR A 173 -13.16 -13.20 14.78
CA TYR A 173 -14.11 -13.46 15.86
C TYR A 173 -15.53 -13.65 15.33
N ARG A 174 -16.02 -12.77 14.46
CA ARG A 174 -17.36 -12.89 13.86
C ARG A 174 -17.49 -14.16 13.03
N GLN A 175 -16.48 -14.48 12.22
CA GLN A 175 -16.46 -15.70 11.43
C GLN A 175 -16.47 -16.95 12.30
N ALA A 176 -15.66 -17.01 13.36
CA ALA A 176 -15.63 -18.13 14.31
C ALA A 176 -16.96 -18.31 15.08
N LYS A 177 -17.71 -17.23 15.26
CA LYS A 177 -19.04 -17.23 15.93
C LYS A 177 -20.21 -17.36 14.96
N GLY A 178 -19.97 -17.49 13.65
CA GLY A 178 -21.03 -17.55 12.65
C GLY A 178 -21.90 -16.28 12.56
N ILE A 179 -21.38 -15.15 13.07
CA ILE A 179 -22.08 -13.86 13.05
C ILE A 179 -21.84 -13.23 11.66
N LYS A 180 -22.92 -13.10 10.92
CA LYS A 180 -22.92 -12.43 9.60
C LYS A 180 -22.85 -10.92 9.72
#